data_59ab96441c17d20ba803b0946236a038
#
_entry.id   59ab96441c17d20ba803b0946236a038
#
_cell.length_a   1.000
_cell.length_b   1.000
_cell.length_c   1.000
_cell.angle_alpha   90.00
_cell.angle_beta   90.00
_cell.angle_gamma   90.00
#
_symmetry.space_group_name_H-M   'P 1'
#
loop_
_entity.id
_entity.type
_entity.pdbx_description
1 polymer ?
#
loop_
_entity_poly.entity_id
_entity_poly.type
_entity_poly.pdbx_seq_one_letter_code
_entity_poly.pdbx_strand_id
1 'polypeptide(L)'
;MGSLWLGAFVGFVVTLILGWMFPGLGHLIGGLVGGFAAGLIAGGMIKGGVAGFLAGVFGGIVIAALAIIGLVAAGAFTGGILGGLLGGLAGLAVGVIAIILAAFGAIASTIGGLIGGMLAK
;
A
#
# COMPACT_ATOMS: atom_id res chain seq x y z
N MET A 1 -20.66 14.98 -4.51
CA MET A 1 -19.45 15.50 -3.91
C MET A 1 -18.61 14.37 -3.30
N GLY A 2 -17.39 14.25 -3.72
CA GLY A 2 -16.54 13.16 -3.26
C GLY A 2 -15.89 13.44 -1.91
N SER A 3 -15.49 12.38 -1.23
CA SER A 3 -14.74 12.46 0.02
C SER A 3 -13.32 11.98 -0.20
N LEU A 4 -12.36 12.83 0.11
CA LEU A 4 -10.94 12.49 0.01
C LEU A 4 -10.60 11.31 0.91
N TRP A 5 -11.10 11.33 2.14
CA TRP A 5 -10.82 10.29 3.12
C TRP A 5 -11.45 8.95 2.76
N LEU A 6 -12.70 8.98 2.27
CA LEU A 6 -13.36 7.77 1.80
C LEU A 6 -12.64 7.21 0.58
N GLY A 7 -12.24 8.08 -0.34
CA GLY A 7 -11.45 7.68 -1.50
C GLY A 7 -10.14 7.03 -1.11
N ALA A 8 -9.40 7.66 -0.18
CA ALA A 8 -8.14 7.10 0.32
C ALA A 8 -8.35 5.73 0.97
N PHE A 9 -9.40 5.57 1.77
CA PHE A 9 -9.72 4.30 2.43
C PHE A 9 -10.06 3.21 1.41
N VAL A 10 -10.93 3.49 0.47
CA VAL A 10 -11.32 2.52 -0.56
C VAL A 10 -10.13 2.15 -1.43
N GLY A 11 -9.34 3.14 -1.84
CA GLY A 11 -8.13 2.90 -2.61
C GLY A 11 -7.13 2.03 -1.86
N PHE A 12 -6.96 2.28 -0.56
CA PHE A 12 -6.11 1.47 0.31
C PHE A 12 -6.59 0.01 0.34
N VAL A 13 -7.89 -0.22 0.54
CA VAL A 13 -8.46 -1.58 0.58
C VAL A 13 -8.25 -2.28 -0.76
N VAL A 14 -8.51 -1.59 -1.87
CA VAL A 14 -8.30 -2.14 -3.22
C VAL A 14 -6.84 -2.51 -3.43
N THR A 15 -5.92 -1.62 -3.03
CA THR A 15 -4.48 -1.87 -3.15
C THR A 15 -4.07 -3.11 -2.35
N LEU A 16 -4.59 -3.27 -1.13
CA LEU A 16 -4.29 -4.44 -0.31
C LEU A 16 -4.79 -5.73 -0.94
N ILE A 17 -6.03 -5.72 -1.43
CA ILE A 17 -6.63 -6.91 -2.04
C ILE A 17 -5.84 -7.33 -3.28
N LEU A 18 -5.54 -6.38 -4.15
CA LEU A 18 -4.80 -6.68 -5.39
C LEU A 18 -3.35 -7.06 -5.09
N GLY A 19 -2.73 -6.41 -4.12
CA GLY A 19 -1.37 -6.74 -3.70
C GLY A 19 -1.28 -8.15 -3.14
N TRP A 20 -2.32 -8.61 -2.47
CA TRP A 20 -2.37 -9.96 -1.93
C TRP A 20 -2.66 -11.00 -3.01
N MET A 21 -3.55 -10.67 -3.96
CA MET A 21 -3.91 -11.59 -5.04
C MET A 21 -2.78 -11.77 -6.06
N PHE A 22 -1.99 -10.74 -6.31
CA PHE A 22 -0.95 -10.75 -7.35
C PHE A 22 0.40 -10.36 -6.72
N PRO A 23 1.11 -11.31 -6.10
CA PRO A 23 2.43 -11.02 -5.50
C PRO A 23 3.41 -10.53 -6.57
N GLY A 24 4.15 -9.50 -6.26
CA GLY A 24 5.12 -8.90 -7.17
C GLY A 24 4.53 -7.76 -7.98
N LEU A 25 3.85 -8.05 -9.07
CA LEU A 25 3.22 -7.02 -9.92
C LEU A 25 2.01 -6.37 -9.25
N GLY A 26 1.42 -7.04 -8.27
CA GLY A 26 0.24 -6.56 -7.58
C GLY A 26 0.41 -5.20 -6.92
N HIS A 27 1.62 -4.83 -6.51
CA HIS A 27 1.88 -3.52 -5.91
C HIS A 27 1.69 -2.38 -6.91
N LEU A 28 2.21 -2.53 -8.12
CA LEU A 28 2.06 -1.50 -9.16
C LEU A 28 0.63 -1.46 -9.69
N ILE A 29 0.09 -2.62 -10.05
CA ILE A 29 -1.29 -2.72 -10.56
C ILE A 29 -2.27 -2.31 -9.47
N GLY A 30 -2.07 -2.81 -8.27
CA GLY A 30 -2.90 -2.46 -7.11
C GLY A 30 -2.85 -0.97 -6.81
N GLY A 31 -1.67 -0.37 -6.90
CA GLY A 31 -1.49 1.07 -6.72
C GLY A 31 -2.25 1.87 -7.77
N LEU A 32 -2.11 1.51 -9.04
CA LEU A 32 -2.83 2.19 -10.12
C LEU A 32 -4.34 2.06 -9.98
N VAL A 33 -4.82 0.84 -9.78
CA VAL A 33 -6.27 0.57 -9.68
C VAL A 33 -6.82 1.14 -8.38
N GLY A 34 -6.13 0.95 -7.28
CA GLY A 34 -6.53 1.51 -5.98
C GLY A 34 -6.53 3.02 -5.99
N GLY A 35 -5.49 3.61 -6.59
CA GLY A 35 -5.42 5.06 -6.76
C GLY A 35 -6.53 5.59 -7.65
N PHE A 36 -6.81 4.90 -8.74
CA PHE A 36 -7.90 5.26 -9.65
C PHE A 36 -9.25 5.25 -8.91
N ALA A 37 -9.52 4.18 -8.15
CA ALA A 37 -10.74 4.09 -7.34
C ALA A 37 -10.79 5.21 -6.30
N ALA A 38 -9.67 5.50 -5.63
CA ALA A 38 -9.57 6.59 -4.67
C ALA A 38 -9.90 7.93 -5.34
N GLY A 39 -9.37 8.15 -6.54
CA GLY A 39 -9.60 9.36 -7.30
C GLY A 39 -11.06 9.53 -7.72
N LEU A 40 -11.67 8.45 -8.18
CA LEU A 40 -13.08 8.46 -8.55
C LEU A 40 -13.97 8.89 -7.37
N ILE A 41 -13.66 8.37 -6.19
CA ILE A 41 -14.46 8.66 -4.99
C ILE A 41 -14.16 10.07 -4.46
N ALA A 42 -12.90 10.48 -4.49
CA ALA A 42 -12.51 11.81 -4.01
C ALA A 42 -13.13 12.94 -4.84
N GLY A 43 -13.30 12.72 -6.12
CA GLY A 43 -13.96 13.67 -7.01
C GLY A 43 -13.14 14.93 -7.25
N GLY A 44 -12.34 14.93 -8.29
CA GLY A 44 -11.47 16.06 -8.66
C GLY A 44 -10.03 15.62 -8.81
N MET A 45 -9.31 16.23 -9.73
CA MET A 45 -7.96 15.85 -10.09
C MET A 45 -7.00 15.92 -8.89
N ILE A 46 -6.96 17.07 -8.22
CA ILE A 46 -6.05 17.30 -7.10
C ILE A 46 -6.44 16.40 -5.91
N LYS A 47 -7.72 16.37 -5.57
CA LYS A 47 -8.21 15.52 -4.48
C LYS A 47 -7.97 14.05 -4.80
N GLY A 48 -8.17 13.64 -6.03
CA GLY A 48 -7.92 12.27 -6.48
C GLY A 48 -6.45 11.89 -6.35
N GLY A 49 -5.55 12.79 -6.76
CA GLY A 49 -4.12 12.57 -6.61
C GLY A 49 -3.71 12.42 -5.16
N VAL A 50 -4.20 13.30 -4.28
CA VAL A 50 -3.91 13.23 -2.84
C VAL A 50 -4.49 11.95 -2.24
N ALA A 51 -5.72 11.61 -2.57
CA ALA A 51 -6.36 10.38 -2.08
C ALA A 51 -5.58 9.14 -2.53
N GLY A 52 -5.16 9.11 -3.79
CA GLY A 52 -4.34 8.02 -4.32
C GLY A 52 -2.99 7.93 -3.62
N PHE A 53 -2.32 9.05 -3.41
CA PHE A 53 -1.05 9.09 -2.69
C PHE A 53 -1.22 8.53 -1.27
N LEU A 54 -2.23 9.01 -0.53
CA LEU A 54 -2.49 8.53 0.83
C LEU A 54 -2.80 7.03 0.85
N ALA A 55 -3.60 6.56 -0.10
CA ALA A 55 -3.91 5.13 -0.23
C ALA A 55 -2.64 4.30 -0.42
N GLY A 56 -1.74 4.76 -1.27
CA GLY A 56 -0.47 4.09 -1.52
C GLY A 56 0.45 4.09 -0.31
N VAL A 57 0.57 5.24 0.37
CA VAL A 57 1.43 5.36 1.56
C VAL A 57 0.91 4.49 2.70
N PHE A 58 -0.39 4.57 3.00
CA PHE A 58 -0.96 3.76 4.07
C PHE A 58 -0.87 2.26 3.75
N GLY A 59 -1.13 1.89 2.49
CA GLY A 59 -0.97 0.50 2.05
C GLY A 59 0.45 -0.01 2.25
N GLY A 60 1.43 0.80 1.88
CA GLY A 60 2.84 0.45 2.04
C GLY A 60 3.25 0.30 3.50
N ILE A 61 2.81 1.22 4.36
CA ILE A 61 3.12 1.15 5.79
C ILE A 61 2.53 -0.11 6.42
N VAL A 62 1.27 -0.42 6.10
CA VAL A 62 0.60 -1.62 6.64
C VAL A 62 1.32 -2.88 6.18
N ILE A 63 1.67 -2.97 4.90
CA ILE A 63 2.37 -4.14 4.36
C ILE A 63 3.75 -4.29 5.03
N ALA A 64 4.49 -3.20 5.20
CA ALA A 64 5.79 -3.23 5.87
C ALA A 64 5.66 -3.70 7.32
N ALA A 65 4.68 -3.18 8.05
CA ALA A 65 4.44 -3.59 9.44
C ALA A 65 4.07 -5.07 9.53
N LEU A 66 3.20 -5.55 8.66
CA LEU A 66 2.81 -6.96 8.62
C LEU A 66 3.98 -7.86 8.27
N ALA A 67 4.86 -7.44 7.37
CA ALA A 67 6.04 -8.22 7.02
C ALA A 67 6.99 -8.35 8.21
N ILE A 68 7.23 -7.26 8.94
CA ILE A 68 8.11 -7.28 10.12
C ILE A 68 7.52 -8.20 11.20
N ILE A 69 6.24 -8.01 11.54
CA ILE A 69 5.56 -8.82 12.55
C ILE A 69 5.55 -10.29 12.14
N GLY A 70 5.24 -10.59 10.89
CA GLY A 70 5.20 -11.95 10.37
C GLY A 70 6.55 -12.65 10.46
N LEU A 71 7.63 -11.96 10.11
CA LEU A 71 8.97 -12.55 10.16
C LEU A 71 9.46 -12.75 11.59
N VAL A 72 9.17 -11.82 12.50
CA VAL A 72 9.49 -12.00 13.92
C VAL A 72 8.73 -13.20 14.48
N ALA A 73 7.44 -13.29 14.21
CA ALA A 73 6.62 -14.41 14.69
C ALA A 73 7.09 -15.76 14.13
N ALA A 74 7.36 -15.82 12.82
CA ALA A 74 7.84 -17.04 12.17
C ALA A 74 9.20 -17.46 12.72
N GLY A 75 10.11 -16.51 12.93
CA GLY A 75 11.41 -16.77 13.52
C GLY A 75 11.30 -17.28 14.94
N ALA A 76 10.48 -16.65 15.77
CA ALA A 76 10.26 -17.06 17.16
C ALA A 76 9.64 -18.46 17.25
N PHE A 77 8.73 -18.78 16.33
CA PHE A 77 8.05 -20.07 16.29
C PHE A 77 9.00 -21.20 15.94
N THR A 78 9.97 -20.96 15.07
CA THR A 78 10.89 -22.00 14.60
C THR A 78 12.19 -22.06 15.39
N GLY A 79 12.70 -20.94 15.90
CA GLY A 79 14.00 -20.85 16.54
C GLY A 79 14.00 -20.22 17.95
N GLY A 80 12.84 -20.00 18.56
CA GLY A 80 12.74 -19.40 19.89
C GLY A 80 13.22 -17.95 19.92
N ILE A 81 13.91 -17.55 20.99
CA ILE A 81 14.37 -16.16 21.15
C ILE A 81 15.38 -15.79 20.07
N LEU A 82 16.32 -16.69 19.77
CA LEU A 82 17.32 -16.44 18.73
C LEU A 82 16.68 -16.32 17.35
N GLY A 83 15.72 -17.22 17.05
CA GLY A 83 14.97 -17.18 15.81
C GLY A 83 14.12 -15.91 15.69
N GLY A 84 13.55 -15.44 16.78
CA GLY A 84 12.82 -14.18 16.83
C GLY A 84 13.70 -12.98 16.56
N LEU A 85 14.92 -12.96 17.10
CA LEU A 85 15.90 -11.89 16.85
C LEU A 85 16.34 -11.88 15.39
N LEU A 86 16.66 -13.05 14.83
CA LEU A 86 17.03 -13.18 13.42
C LEU A 86 15.87 -12.81 12.50
N GLY A 87 14.65 -13.22 12.86
CA GLY A 87 13.43 -12.84 12.15
C GLY A 87 13.18 -11.35 12.20
N GLY A 88 13.49 -10.71 13.33
CA GLY A 88 13.41 -9.26 13.48
C GLY A 88 14.37 -8.53 12.57
N LEU A 89 15.63 -8.98 12.49
CA LEU A 89 16.63 -8.42 11.59
C LEU A 89 16.23 -8.61 10.13
N ALA A 90 15.77 -9.80 9.77
CA ALA A 90 15.27 -10.09 8.42
C ALA A 90 14.03 -9.23 8.13
N GLY A 91 13.14 -9.06 9.11
CA GLY A 91 11.96 -8.22 9.00
C GLY A 91 12.29 -6.76 8.75
N LEU A 92 13.32 -6.23 9.42
CA LEU A 92 13.78 -4.87 9.17
C LEU A 92 14.31 -4.71 7.75
N ALA A 93 15.09 -5.68 7.25
CA ALA A 93 15.61 -5.65 5.89
C ALA A 93 14.47 -5.70 4.87
N VAL A 94 13.51 -6.61 5.05
CA VAL A 94 12.34 -6.74 4.18
C VAL A 94 11.47 -5.49 4.30
N GLY A 95 11.33 -4.94 5.50
CA GLY A 95 10.57 -3.71 5.73
C GLY A 95 11.15 -2.51 4.99
N VAL A 96 12.47 -2.36 4.98
CA VAL A 96 13.13 -1.28 4.22
C VAL A 96 12.87 -1.45 2.73
N ILE A 97 12.99 -2.67 2.21
CA ILE A 97 12.69 -2.96 0.81
C ILE A 97 11.21 -2.68 0.52
N ALA A 98 10.32 -3.08 1.41
CA ALA A 98 8.88 -2.84 1.27
C ALA A 98 8.55 -1.34 1.24
N ILE A 99 9.22 -0.53 2.04
CA ILE A 99 9.03 0.92 2.05
C ILE A 99 9.49 1.53 0.71
N ILE A 100 10.62 1.07 0.18
CA ILE A 100 11.11 1.53 -1.13
C ILE A 100 10.10 1.16 -2.22
N LEU A 101 9.60 -0.08 -2.22
CA LEU A 101 8.57 -0.52 -3.17
C LEU A 101 7.25 0.24 -2.97
N ALA A 102 6.92 0.56 -1.72
CA ALA A 102 5.74 1.35 -1.41
C ALA A 102 5.84 2.77 -1.96
N ALA A 103 7.04 3.35 -2.00
CA ALA A 103 7.25 4.66 -2.61
C ALA A 103 6.92 4.63 -4.09
N PHE A 104 7.35 3.59 -4.82
CA PHE A 104 6.97 3.41 -6.22
C PHE A 104 5.46 3.17 -6.36
N GLY A 105 4.89 2.36 -5.48
CA GLY A 105 3.45 2.12 -5.44
C GLY A 105 2.64 3.38 -5.16
N ALA A 106 3.15 4.26 -4.28
CA ALA A 106 2.51 5.54 -4.00
C ALA A 106 2.53 6.46 -5.22
N ILE A 107 3.62 6.45 -5.98
CA ILE A 107 3.69 7.22 -7.24
C ILE A 107 2.65 6.69 -8.22
N ALA A 108 2.58 5.38 -8.41
CA ALA A 108 1.58 4.76 -9.29
C ALA A 108 0.16 5.05 -8.81
N SER A 109 -0.07 4.98 -7.51
CA SER A 109 -1.37 5.28 -6.91
C SER A 109 -1.75 6.75 -7.07
N THR A 110 -0.78 7.66 -6.98
CA THR A 110 -1.00 9.09 -7.23
C THR A 110 -1.43 9.31 -8.68
N ILE A 111 -0.74 8.70 -9.63
CA ILE A 111 -1.09 8.80 -11.04
C ILE A 111 -2.49 8.25 -11.29
N GLY A 112 -2.80 7.07 -10.75
CA GLY A 112 -4.15 6.51 -10.80
C GLY A 112 -5.18 7.46 -10.21
N GLY A 113 -4.86 8.05 -9.07
CA GLY A 113 -5.74 9.00 -8.39
C GLY A 113 -6.00 10.28 -9.19
N LEU A 114 -4.96 10.80 -9.83
CA LEU A 114 -5.11 11.96 -10.71
C LEU A 114 -6.07 11.65 -11.86
N ILE A 115 -5.86 10.52 -12.52
CA ILE A 115 -6.69 10.10 -13.65
C ILE A 115 -8.13 9.83 -13.19
N GLY A 116 -8.30 9.08 -12.10
CA GLY A 116 -9.61 8.80 -11.54
C GLY A 116 -10.35 10.08 -11.14
N GLY A 117 -9.62 10.99 -10.52
CA GLY A 117 -10.18 12.28 -10.10
C GLY A 117 -10.59 13.15 -11.28
N MET A 118 -9.84 13.13 -12.37
CA MET A 118 -10.20 13.83 -13.59
C MET A 118 -11.50 13.30 -14.20
N LEU A 119 -11.65 11.98 -14.18
CA LEU A 119 -12.84 11.35 -14.77
C LEU A 119 -14.08 11.47 -13.88
N ALA A 120 -13.87 11.59 -12.58
CA ALA A 120 -14.98 11.66 -11.62
C ALA A 120 -15.73 12.98 -11.63
N LYS A 121 -15.05 14.04 -11.85
CA LYS A 121 -15.58 15.39 -11.97
C LYS A 121 -17.02 15.64 -11.53
#